data_debdf0ae0ca5ed41385fdfc28e8acc20
#
_entry.id   debdf0ae0ca5ed41385fdfc28e8acc20
#
_cell.length_a   1.000
_cell.length_b   1.000
_cell.length_c   1.000
_cell.angle_alpha   90.00
_cell.angle_beta   90.00
_cell.angle_gamma   90.00
#
_symmetry.space_group_name_H-M   'P 1'
#
loop_
_entity.id
_entity.type
_entity.pdbx_description
1 polymer ?
#
loop_
_entity_poly.entity_id
_entity_poly.type
_entity_poly.pdbx_seq_one_letter_code
_entity_poly.pdbx_strand_id
1 'polypeptide(L)'
;NPTRVFGPGLLTEGNSLTRLIDDYDLGKASVVLNRGRNVGNFVLAHDVVQGHQLAMQPGHSGERYILGGENMTMAAFFDLVDEFSGKKHFRLPGRPAGAYIFAYIQLWKALLRDGYPLITTPWIRTFLSEWAYSSGKAERELGYQATPVREAVDLTYNWLLEKRANPVGQENADA
;
A
#
# COMPACT_ATOMS: atom_id res chain seq x y z
N ASN A 1 1.00 -15.20 -4.58
CA ASN A 1 0.82 -13.91 -5.26
C ASN A 1 0.17 -12.91 -4.28
N PRO A 2 0.93 -12.02 -3.62
CA PRO A 2 0.36 -10.99 -2.73
C PRO A 2 -0.37 -9.90 -3.53
N THR A 3 -1.29 -9.20 -2.87
CA THR A 3 -2.01 -8.05 -3.41
C THR A 3 -1.34 -6.73 -3.02
N ARG A 4 -2.06 -5.71 -2.56
CA ARG A 4 -1.47 -4.46 -2.06
C ARG A 4 -1.01 -4.64 -0.62
N VAL A 5 0.27 -4.89 -0.46
CA VAL A 5 0.88 -5.15 0.85
C VAL A 5 1.21 -3.84 1.56
N PHE A 6 0.93 -3.79 2.85
CA PHE A 6 1.36 -2.71 3.75
C PHE A 6 1.59 -3.27 5.16
N GLY A 7 2.22 -2.48 6.01
CA GLY A 7 2.45 -2.88 7.40
C GLY A 7 3.78 -2.36 7.96
N PRO A 8 4.05 -2.61 9.23
CA PRO A 8 5.33 -2.32 9.86
C PRO A 8 6.51 -2.88 9.07
N GLY A 9 7.58 -2.10 8.94
CA GLY A 9 8.80 -2.51 8.22
C GLY A 9 9.58 -1.32 7.64
N LEU A 10 10.59 -1.60 6.82
CA LEU A 10 11.36 -0.53 6.17
C LEU A 10 10.49 0.26 5.19
N LEU A 11 10.58 1.59 5.22
CA LEU A 11 9.86 2.49 4.30
C LEU A 11 10.60 2.60 2.96
N THR A 12 10.78 1.47 2.30
CA THR A 12 11.35 1.37 0.96
C THR A 12 10.30 1.59 -0.13
N GLU A 13 10.71 1.61 -1.38
CA GLU A 13 9.79 1.62 -2.53
C GLU A 13 8.86 0.39 -2.55
N GLY A 14 9.35 -0.76 -2.05
CA GLY A 14 8.55 -1.99 -1.92
C GLY A 14 7.43 -1.88 -0.88
N ASN A 15 7.55 -1.00 0.11
CA ASN A 15 6.53 -0.72 1.12
C ASN A 15 5.82 0.63 0.84
N SER A 16 5.54 0.88 -0.42
CA SER A 16 5.01 2.16 -0.91
C SER A 16 3.65 2.54 -0.32
N LEU A 17 2.82 1.56 0.03
CA LEU A 17 1.50 1.85 0.63
C LEU A 17 1.63 2.31 2.09
N THR A 18 2.53 1.73 2.87
CA THR A 18 2.84 2.23 4.23
C THR A 18 3.45 3.64 4.18
N ARG A 19 4.34 3.89 3.22
CA ARG A 19 4.85 5.23 2.98
C ARG A 19 3.74 6.22 2.57
N LEU A 20 2.77 5.77 1.78
CA LEU A 20 1.61 6.58 1.42
C LEU A 20 0.75 6.95 2.64
N ILE A 21 0.57 6.02 3.60
CA ILE A 21 -0.10 6.30 4.88
C ILE A 21 0.67 7.40 5.64
N ASP A 22 2.00 7.26 5.74
CA ASP A 22 2.87 8.22 6.41
C ASP A 22 2.81 9.60 5.78
N ASP A 23 2.97 9.67 4.45
CA ASP A 23 2.91 10.93 3.69
C ASP A 23 1.51 11.56 3.74
N TYR A 24 0.45 10.76 3.79
CA TYR A 24 -0.92 11.24 3.92
C TYR A 24 -1.17 11.86 5.29
N ASP A 25 -0.78 11.19 6.38
CA ASP A 25 -0.92 11.71 7.74
C ASP A 25 -0.07 12.98 7.98
N LEU A 26 1.08 13.08 7.32
CA LEU A 26 1.94 14.28 7.34
C LEU A 26 1.46 15.40 6.39
N GLY A 27 0.34 15.20 5.68
CA GLY A 27 -0.20 16.18 4.72
C GLY A 27 0.61 16.34 3.43
N LYS A 28 1.58 15.46 3.17
CA LYS A 28 2.42 15.48 1.97
C LYS A 28 1.73 14.85 0.76
N ALA A 29 0.80 13.91 0.98
CA ALA A 29 0.04 13.20 -0.04
C ALA A 29 -1.45 13.57 0.04
N SER A 30 -1.84 14.69 -0.54
CA SER A 30 -3.22 15.18 -0.51
C SER A 30 -4.02 14.88 -1.78
N VAL A 31 -3.37 14.45 -2.87
CA VAL A 31 -4.04 14.19 -4.15
C VAL A 31 -4.53 12.74 -4.21
N VAL A 32 -5.84 12.56 -4.27
CA VAL A 32 -6.48 11.25 -4.39
C VAL A 32 -7.06 11.09 -5.79
N LEU A 33 -6.46 10.18 -6.57
CA LEU A 33 -6.88 9.91 -7.96
C LEU A 33 -8.31 9.36 -8.01
N ASN A 34 -9.09 9.79 -9.02
CA ASN A 34 -10.47 9.37 -9.23
C ASN A 34 -11.34 9.48 -7.95
N ARG A 35 -11.04 10.45 -7.08
CA ARG A 35 -11.69 10.63 -5.76
C ARG A 35 -11.60 9.39 -4.87
N GLY A 36 -10.62 8.52 -5.09
CA GLY A 36 -10.43 7.29 -4.33
C GLY A 36 -11.50 6.22 -4.56
N ARG A 37 -12.26 6.27 -5.64
CA ARG A 37 -13.37 5.32 -5.92
C ARG A 37 -12.89 3.94 -6.35
N ASN A 38 -11.67 3.84 -6.88
CA ASN A 38 -11.14 2.57 -7.35
C ASN A 38 -10.93 1.61 -6.17
N VAL A 39 -11.37 0.38 -6.36
CA VAL A 39 -11.22 -0.69 -5.38
C VAL A 39 -9.82 -1.26 -5.44
N GLY A 40 -9.23 -1.49 -4.29
CA GLY A 40 -7.99 -2.24 -4.11
C GLY A 40 -8.22 -3.38 -3.12
N ASN A 41 -7.37 -4.39 -3.19
CA ASN A 41 -7.31 -5.43 -2.17
C ASN A 41 -6.09 -5.16 -1.30
N PHE A 42 -6.29 -5.02 0.01
CA PHE A 42 -5.27 -4.59 0.98
C PHE A 42 -4.97 -5.70 1.96
N VAL A 43 -3.70 -5.97 2.19
CA VAL A 43 -3.25 -7.07 3.05
C VAL A 43 -2.06 -6.67 3.92
N LEU A 44 -2.05 -7.11 5.16
CA LEU A 44 -0.94 -6.89 6.08
C LEU A 44 0.29 -7.72 5.65
N ALA A 45 1.48 -7.15 5.70
CA ALA A 45 2.73 -7.83 5.33
C ALA A 45 2.96 -9.12 6.12
N HIS A 46 2.61 -9.13 7.40
CA HIS A 46 2.70 -10.31 8.25
C HIS A 46 1.86 -11.48 7.72
N ASP A 47 0.62 -11.22 7.28
CA ASP A 47 -0.27 -12.26 6.74
C ASP A 47 0.28 -12.85 5.44
N VAL A 48 0.89 -12.00 4.60
CA VAL A 48 1.56 -12.46 3.38
C VAL A 48 2.71 -13.41 3.71
N VAL A 49 3.52 -13.11 4.74
CA VAL A 49 4.59 -13.99 5.21
C VAL A 49 4.01 -15.33 5.69
N GLN A 50 2.97 -15.29 6.51
CA GLN A 50 2.29 -16.53 6.97
C GLN A 50 1.72 -17.33 5.79
N GLY A 51 1.08 -16.65 4.82
CA GLY A 51 0.56 -17.31 3.62
C GLY A 51 1.65 -18.00 2.79
N HIS A 52 2.84 -17.41 2.69
CA HIS A 52 3.98 -18.05 2.04
C HIS A 52 4.47 -19.29 2.82
N GLN A 53 4.55 -19.20 4.15
CA GLN A 53 4.94 -20.34 5.00
C GLN A 53 3.95 -21.51 4.85
N LEU A 54 2.64 -21.21 4.82
CA LEU A 54 1.61 -22.22 4.60
C LEU A 54 1.75 -22.87 3.20
N ALA A 55 1.99 -22.08 2.16
CA ALA A 55 2.14 -22.58 0.79
C ALA A 55 3.42 -23.39 0.56
N MET A 56 4.43 -23.29 1.44
CA MET A 56 5.65 -24.08 1.40
C MET A 56 5.48 -25.50 1.98
N GLN A 57 4.36 -25.81 2.61
CA GLN A 57 4.10 -27.13 3.14
C GLN A 57 3.93 -28.19 2.02
N PRO A 58 4.27 -29.47 2.28
CA PRO A 58 4.12 -30.54 1.30
C PRO A 58 2.67 -30.66 0.78
N GLY A 59 2.52 -30.93 -0.51
CA GLY A 59 1.21 -31.10 -1.15
C GLY A 59 0.72 -29.92 -1.98
N HIS A 60 1.40 -28.76 -1.91
CA HIS A 60 1.01 -27.55 -2.64
C HIS A 60 1.95 -27.18 -3.79
N SER A 61 2.82 -28.09 -4.20
CA SER A 61 3.79 -27.84 -5.28
C SER A 61 3.09 -27.54 -6.61
N GLY A 62 3.49 -26.46 -7.28
CA GLY A 62 2.94 -26.02 -8.56
C GLY A 62 1.67 -25.19 -8.46
N GLU A 63 1.05 -25.08 -7.28
CA GLU A 63 -0.17 -24.31 -7.06
C GLU A 63 0.10 -22.81 -6.94
N ARG A 64 -0.91 -22.01 -7.31
CA ARG A 64 -0.85 -20.55 -7.18
C ARG A 64 -1.96 -20.06 -6.27
N TYR A 65 -1.60 -19.25 -5.28
CA TYR A 65 -2.51 -18.68 -4.31
C TYR A 65 -2.45 -17.15 -4.35
N ILE A 66 -3.63 -16.51 -4.24
CA ILE A 66 -3.72 -15.07 -3.96
C ILE A 66 -3.70 -14.92 -2.44
N LEU A 67 -2.68 -14.22 -1.95
CA LEU A 67 -2.54 -13.86 -0.54
C LEU A 67 -2.98 -12.38 -0.42
N GLY A 68 -4.27 -12.19 -0.31
CA GLY A 68 -4.91 -10.88 -0.21
C GLY A 68 -5.66 -10.76 1.12
N GLY A 69 -6.13 -9.56 1.39
CA GLY A 69 -7.00 -9.25 2.50
C GLY A 69 -8.36 -8.75 2.02
N GLU A 70 -8.79 -7.59 2.48
CA GLU A 70 -10.10 -7.03 2.16
C GLU A 70 -10.09 -6.16 0.91
N ASN A 71 -11.20 -6.20 0.18
CA ASN A 71 -11.47 -5.31 -0.93
C ASN A 71 -12.15 -4.03 -0.43
N MET A 72 -11.52 -2.88 -0.63
CA MET A 72 -12.12 -1.59 -0.30
C MET A 72 -11.66 -0.50 -1.26
N THR A 73 -12.36 0.62 -1.27
CA THR A 73 -11.94 1.78 -2.05
C THR A 73 -10.75 2.47 -1.38
N MET A 74 -9.92 3.15 -2.16
CA MET A 74 -8.82 3.96 -1.61
C MET A 74 -9.37 5.08 -0.70
N ALA A 75 -10.57 5.60 -0.98
CA ALA A 75 -11.23 6.58 -0.11
C ALA A 75 -11.53 5.98 1.27
N ALA A 76 -12.15 4.79 1.32
CA ALA A 76 -12.43 4.10 2.58
C ALA A 76 -11.14 3.75 3.35
N PHE A 77 -10.07 3.37 2.63
CA PHE A 77 -8.77 3.13 3.25
C PHE A 77 -8.21 4.39 3.93
N PHE A 78 -8.28 5.54 3.28
CA PHE A 78 -7.87 6.81 3.89
C PHE A 78 -8.82 7.29 5.00
N ASP A 79 -10.12 6.91 4.96
CA ASP A 79 -11.05 7.19 6.05
C ASP A 79 -10.61 6.48 7.34
N LEU A 80 -10.07 5.26 7.24
CA LEU A 80 -9.47 4.57 8.39
C LEU A 80 -8.23 5.30 8.93
N VAL A 81 -7.37 5.81 8.04
CA VAL A 81 -6.21 6.60 8.48
C VAL A 81 -6.65 7.89 9.19
N ASP A 82 -7.66 8.58 8.67
CA ASP A 82 -8.24 9.77 9.32
C ASP A 82 -8.82 9.42 10.71
N GLU A 83 -9.47 8.27 10.84
CA GLU A 83 -10.03 7.82 12.10
C GLU A 83 -8.94 7.57 13.16
N PHE A 84 -7.89 6.82 12.81
CA PHE A 84 -6.81 6.52 13.75
C PHE A 84 -5.91 7.73 14.06
N SER A 85 -5.73 8.63 13.11
CA SER A 85 -4.99 9.88 13.34
C SER A 85 -5.76 10.91 14.16
N GLY A 86 -7.09 10.75 14.26
CA GLY A 86 -7.98 11.75 14.87
C GLY A 86 -8.07 13.07 14.09
N LYS A 87 -7.60 13.10 12.84
CA LYS A 87 -7.56 14.28 11.97
C LYS A 87 -8.32 14.01 10.69
N LYS A 88 -8.95 15.04 10.14
CA LYS A 88 -9.49 15.01 8.77
C LYS A 88 -8.50 15.67 7.83
N HIS A 89 -7.87 14.86 7.00
CA HIS A 89 -6.92 15.38 6.02
C HIS A 89 -7.65 15.91 4.78
N PHE A 90 -7.13 17.01 4.24
CA PHE A 90 -7.66 17.58 3.02
C PHE A 90 -7.31 16.69 1.82
N ARG A 91 -8.32 16.29 1.03
CA ARG A 91 -8.17 15.43 -0.14
C ARG A 91 -8.54 16.21 -1.39
N LEU A 92 -7.55 16.46 -2.24
CA LEU A 92 -7.76 17.03 -3.56
C LEU A 92 -8.17 15.92 -4.54
N PRO A 93 -9.33 16.03 -5.20
CA PRO A 93 -9.73 15.06 -6.20
C PRO A 93 -8.86 15.22 -7.46
N GLY A 94 -7.88 14.33 -7.61
CA GLY A 94 -7.04 14.27 -8.81
C GLY A 94 -7.83 13.74 -10.01
N ARG A 95 -7.90 14.51 -11.11
CA ARG A 95 -8.40 14.00 -12.39
C ARG A 95 -7.33 13.13 -13.04
N PRO A 96 -7.67 11.96 -13.62
CA PRO A 96 -6.69 11.10 -14.28
C PRO A 96 -5.83 11.84 -15.30
N ALA A 97 -6.43 12.71 -16.13
CA ALA A 97 -5.70 13.49 -17.12
C ALA A 97 -4.60 14.38 -16.49
N GLY A 98 -4.90 15.05 -15.38
CA GLY A 98 -3.92 15.86 -14.66
C GLY A 98 -2.76 15.04 -14.10
N ALA A 99 -3.05 13.83 -13.61
CA ALA A 99 -2.02 12.91 -13.10
C ALA A 99 -1.08 12.46 -14.24
N TYR A 100 -1.60 12.14 -15.42
CA TYR A 100 -0.78 11.80 -16.58
C TYR A 100 0.09 12.98 -17.03
N ILE A 101 -0.47 14.19 -17.10
CA ILE A 101 0.30 15.42 -17.44
C ILE A 101 1.44 15.60 -16.43
N PHE A 102 1.15 15.46 -15.13
CA PHE A 102 2.17 15.58 -14.09
C PHE A 102 3.26 14.50 -14.22
N ALA A 103 2.90 13.25 -14.52
CA ALA A 103 3.87 12.18 -14.74
C ALA A 103 4.77 12.44 -15.94
N TYR A 104 4.23 12.98 -17.05
CA TYR A 104 5.03 13.39 -18.20
C TYR A 104 6.01 14.53 -17.85
N ILE A 105 5.56 15.53 -17.09
CA ILE A 105 6.45 16.62 -16.63
C ILE A 105 7.56 16.05 -15.75
N GLN A 106 7.25 15.12 -14.85
CA GLN A 106 8.26 14.46 -13.99
C GLN A 106 9.25 13.63 -14.82
N LEU A 107 8.78 12.91 -15.83
CA LEU A 107 9.64 12.17 -16.75
C LEU A 107 10.60 13.10 -17.49
N TRP A 108 10.11 14.21 -18.04
CA TRP A 108 10.95 15.21 -18.70
C TRP A 108 11.99 15.82 -17.75
N LYS A 109 11.60 16.13 -16.50
CA LYS A 109 12.53 16.62 -15.49
C LYS A 109 13.60 15.59 -15.13
N ALA A 110 13.23 14.32 -15.02
CA ALA A 110 14.15 13.23 -14.73
C ALA A 110 15.18 13.03 -15.86
N LEU A 111 14.73 13.09 -17.12
CA LEU A 111 15.62 13.02 -18.29
C LEU A 111 16.62 14.17 -18.37
N LEU A 112 16.25 15.36 -17.87
CA LEU A 112 17.13 16.54 -17.89
C LEU A 112 18.08 16.63 -16.69
N ARG A 113 17.85 15.85 -15.60
CA ARG A 113 18.58 15.97 -14.32
C ARG A 113 19.17 14.66 -13.81
N ASP A 114 19.26 13.63 -14.64
CA ASP A 114 19.71 12.27 -14.26
C ASP A 114 19.01 11.74 -12.99
N GLY A 115 17.69 11.98 -12.88
CA GLY A 115 16.87 11.54 -11.75
C GLY A 115 15.82 10.51 -12.12
N TYR A 116 15.26 9.85 -11.12
CA TYR A 116 14.11 8.93 -11.32
C TYR A 116 12.78 9.68 -11.11
N PRO A 117 11.77 9.49 -11.98
CA PRO A 117 10.46 10.12 -11.79
C PRO A 117 9.74 9.49 -10.60
N LEU A 118 9.26 10.32 -9.66
CA LEU A 118 8.50 9.87 -8.48
C LEU A 118 7.18 9.19 -8.85
N ILE A 119 6.54 9.65 -9.92
CA ILE A 119 5.26 9.11 -10.40
C ILE A 119 5.41 8.78 -11.88
N THR A 120 5.17 7.52 -12.22
CA THR A 120 5.23 7.02 -13.59
C THR A 120 3.84 6.74 -14.15
N THR A 121 3.70 6.71 -15.47
CA THR A 121 2.43 6.36 -16.13
C THR A 121 1.93 4.95 -15.77
N PRO A 122 2.76 3.90 -15.65
CA PRO A 122 2.35 2.60 -15.14
C PRO A 122 1.79 2.66 -13.71
N TRP A 123 2.42 3.46 -12.84
CA TRP A 123 1.96 3.65 -11.46
C TRP A 123 0.54 4.25 -11.42
N ILE A 124 0.29 5.34 -12.19
CA ILE A 124 -1.04 5.94 -12.31
C ILE A 124 -2.06 4.92 -12.81
N ARG A 125 -1.72 4.16 -13.84
CA ARG A 125 -2.60 3.12 -14.40
C ARG A 125 -2.96 2.08 -13.36
N THR A 126 -1.99 1.63 -12.55
CA THR A 126 -2.22 0.68 -11.45
C THR A 126 -3.19 1.25 -10.42
N PHE A 127 -3.06 2.52 -10.04
CA PHE A 127 -3.96 3.16 -9.08
C PHE A 127 -5.37 3.43 -9.63
N LEU A 128 -5.52 3.57 -10.93
CA LEU A 128 -6.82 3.78 -11.58
C LEU A 128 -7.53 2.48 -11.94
N SER A 129 -6.86 1.33 -11.88
CA SER A 129 -7.45 0.04 -12.19
C SER A 129 -8.18 -0.55 -10.98
N GLU A 130 -9.21 -1.35 -11.26
CA GLU A 130 -9.90 -2.14 -10.24
C GLU A 130 -9.08 -3.39 -9.89
N TRP A 131 -8.78 -3.55 -8.62
CA TRP A 131 -7.95 -4.64 -8.10
C TRP A 131 -8.68 -5.39 -6.99
N ALA A 132 -9.93 -5.79 -7.25
CA ALA A 132 -10.66 -6.65 -6.33
C ALA A 132 -10.23 -8.11 -6.54
N TYR A 133 -9.78 -8.75 -5.46
CA TYR A 133 -9.33 -10.13 -5.47
C TYR A 133 -10.01 -10.95 -4.37
N SER A 134 -10.00 -12.27 -4.52
CA SER A 134 -10.46 -13.21 -3.52
C SER A 134 -9.33 -14.16 -3.11
N SER A 135 -9.12 -14.29 -1.82
CA SER A 135 -8.19 -15.24 -1.21
C SER A 135 -8.83 -16.61 -0.93
N GLY A 136 -10.08 -16.83 -1.36
CA GLY A 136 -10.88 -18.01 -0.99
C GLY A 136 -10.22 -19.36 -1.31
N LYS A 137 -9.33 -19.45 -2.31
CA LYS A 137 -8.54 -20.66 -2.54
C LYS A 137 -7.51 -20.86 -1.43
N ALA A 138 -6.77 -19.81 -1.07
CA ALA A 138 -5.77 -19.87 0.00
C ALA A 138 -6.43 -20.19 1.36
N GLU A 139 -7.59 -19.61 1.62
CA GLU A 139 -8.36 -19.89 2.85
C GLU A 139 -8.76 -21.35 2.96
N ARG A 140 -9.32 -21.94 1.89
CA ARG A 140 -9.78 -23.32 1.89
C ARG A 140 -8.65 -24.35 1.91
N GLU A 141 -7.60 -24.11 1.14
CA GLU A 141 -6.56 -25.11 0.91
C GLU A 141 -5.37 -24.99 1.86
N LEU A 142 -5.05 -23.76 2.29
CA LEU A 142 -3.91 -23.48 3.17
C LEU A 142 -4.33 -23.14 4.61
N GLY A 143 -5.62 -22.88 4.87
CA GLY A 143 -6.06 -22.30 6.13
C GLY A 143 -5.61 -20.86 6.33
N TYR A 144 -5.33 -20.14 5.22
CA TYR A 144 -4.91 -18.74 5.24
C TYR A 144 -5.98 -17.86 5.87
N GLN A 145 -5.58 -16.95 6.74
CA GLN A 145 -6.46 -15.96 7.34
C GLN A 145 -5.80 -14.57 7.23
N ALA A 146 -6.53 -13.61 6.70
CA ALA A 146 -6.05 -12.25 6.61
C ALA A 146 -6.57 -11.42 7.79
N THR A 147 -5.72 -10.58 8.35
CA THR A 147 -6.09 -9.59 9.36
C THR A 147 -7.07 -8.59 8.76
N PRO A 148 -8.18 -8.23 9.44
CA PRO A 148 -9.08 -7.17 9.00
C PRO A 148 -8.31 -5.88 8.70
N VAL A 149 -8.60 -5.21 7.58
CA VAL A 149 -7.82 -4.02 7.16
C VAL A 149 -7.87 -2.92 8.22
N ARG A 150 -8.96 -2.78 8.94
CA ARG A 150 -9.07 -1.83 10.05
C ARG A 150 -7.97 -2.07 11.10
N GLU A 151 -7.80 -3.32 11.54
CA GLU A 151 -6.77 -3.71 12.51
C GLU A 151 -5.37 -3.56 11.93
N ALA A 152 -5.19 -3.94 10.67
CA ALA A 152 -3.91 -3.79 9.96
C ALA A 152 -3.48 -2.31 9.82
N VAL A 153 -4.44 -1.39 9.60
CA VAL A 153 -4.18 0.06 9.56
C VAL A 153 -3.81 0.57 10.95
N ASP A 154 -4.52 0.15 12.00
CA ASP A 154 -4.20 0.53 13.39
C ASP A 154 -2.79 0.12 13.78
N LEU A 155 -2.43 -1.16 13.55
CA LEU A 155 -1.08 -1.68 13.80
C LEU A 155 -0.01 -0.89 13.05
N THR A 156 -0.28 -0.59 11.78
CA THR A 156 0.67 0.13 10.92
C THR A 156 0.82 1.59 11.37
N TYR A 157 -0.28 2.24 11.72
CA TYR A 157 -0.29 3.63 12.16
C TYR A 157 0.43 3.81 13.50
N ASN A 158 0.17 2.94 14.48
CA ASN A 158 0.85 2.94 15.76
C ASN A 158 2.37 2.72 15.59
N TRP A 159 2.77 1.79 14.73
CA TRP A 159 4.17 1.60 14.39
C TRP A 159 4.81 2.86 13.75
N LEU A 160 4.10 3.56 12.87
CA LEU A 160 4.58 4.81 12.28
C LEU A 160 4.77 5.91 13.34
N LEU A 161 3.87 6.00 14.33
CA LEU A 161 4.01 6.94 15.46
C LEU A 161 5.24 6.61 16.31
N GLU A 162 5.44 5.35 16.66
CA GLU A 162 6.63 4.89 17.41
C GLU A 162 7.92 5.18 16.66
N LYS A 163 7.95 4.90 15.35
CA LYS A 163 9.10 5.17 14.49
C LYS A 163 9.43 6.67 14.41
N ARG A 164 8.42 7.53 14.36
CA ARG A 164 8.63 9.00 14.37
C ARG A 164 9.14 9.49 15.72
N ALA A 165 8.71 8.86 16.82
CA ALA A 165 9.16 9.19 18.18
C ALA A 165 10.62 8.74 18.42
N ASN A 166 11.07 7.66 17.77
CA ASN A 166 12.40 7.07 17.94
C ASN A 166 13.16 6.95 16.61
N PRO A 167 13.68 8.05 16.04
CA PRO A 167 14.33 8.05 14.72
C PRO A 167 15.71 7.34 14.68
N VAL A 168 16.29 6.96 15.81
CA VAL A 168 17.69 6.48 15.93
C VAL A 168 17.94 5.07 15.37
N GLY A 169 16.93 4.34 14.90
CA GLY A 169 17.09 2.94 14.43
C GLY A 169 17.45 2.77 12.93
N GLN A 170 17.65 3.83 12.15
CA GLN A 170 17.77 3.75 10.68
C GLN A 170 19.21 3.74 10.12
N GLU A 171 20.22 4.19 10.86
CA GLU A 171 21.59 4.33 10.33
C GLU A 171 22.33 3.00 10.10
N ASN A 172 21.84 1.89 10.67
CA ASN A 172 22.51 0.57 10.58
C ASN A 172 21.86 -0.40 9.59
N ALA A 173 20.83 0.00 8.83
CA ALA A 173 20.14 -0.88 7.88
C ALA A 173 20.47 -0.55 6.41
N ASP A 174 21.14 0.56 6.15
CA ASP A 174 21.55 1.02 4.81
C ASP A 174 23.09 0.90 4.58
N ALA A 175 23.79 0.17 5.46
CA ALA A 175 25.22 -0.10 5.36
C ALA A 175 25.51 -1.50 4.80
#